data_36b40609dd8eeb27274c425ad0e468e7
#
_entry.id   36b40609dd8eeb27274c425ad0e468e7
#
_cell.length_a   1.000
_cell.length_b   1.000
_cell.length_c   1.000
_cell.angle_alpha   90.00
_cell.angle_beta   90.00
_cell.angle_gamma   90.00
#
_symmetry.space_group_name_H-M   'P 1'
#
loop_
_entity.id
_entity.type
_entity.pdbx_description
1 polymer ?
#
loop_
_entity_poly.entity_id
_entity_poly.type
_entity_poly.pdbx_seq_one_letter_code
_entity_poly.pdbx_strand_id
1 'polypeptide(L)'
;MTGHAHPMTLAIARISEIFSDLGFDTVDGPELESEWYNFDALNVPKDHPARDMQDTFWIKDRKGLNKFNEEVGYVLRTHTSNMQIRTMEKYVQEKREFPLAICCPGKVFRNEATDATHEAQFHQVEMLYVGKDA
;
A
#
# COMPACT_ATOMS: atom_id res chain seq x y z
N MET A 1 27.75 4.73 -22.50
CA MET A 1 26.29 4.57 -22.73
C MET A 1 25.58 5.37 -21.68
N THR A 2 24.78 6.35 -22.06
CA THR A 2 23.91 7.09 -21.14
C THR A 2 22.62 6.28 -20.96
N GLY A 3 22.39 5.75 -19.76
CA GLY A 3 21.12 5.07 -19.43
C GLY A 3 19.98 6.09 -19.29
N HIS A 4 18.76 5.64 -19.54
CA HIS A 4 17.54 6.44 -19.35
C HIS A 4 16.65 5.77 -18.29
N ALA A 5 16.02 6.58 -17.44
CA ALA A 5 15.05 6.08 -16.49
C ALA A 5 13.76 5.64 -17.22
N HIS A 6 13.14 4.59 -16.72
CA HIS A 6 11.87 4.13 -17.27
C HIS A 6 10.79 5.21 -17.12
N PRO A 7 9.88 5.42 -18.11
CA PRO A 7 8.83 6.46 -18.05
C PRO A 7 7.99 6.39 -16.76
N MET A 8 7.66 5.20 -16.27
CA MET A 8 6.93 5.01 -15.02
C MET A 8 7.71 5.55 -13.80
N THR A 9 9.02 5.33 -13.76
CA THR A 9 9.89 5.87 -12.70
C THR A 9 9.88 7.40 -12.70
N LEU A 10 9.93 8.02 -13.89
CA LEU A 10 9.85 9.47 -14.04
C LEU A 10 8.48 10.02 -13.62
N ALA A 11 7.39 9.33 -14.00
CA ALA A 11 6.04 9.71 -13.61
C ALA A 11 5.85 9.65 -12.08
N ILE A 12 6.29 8.58 -11.43
CA ILE A 12 6.22 8.42 -9.97
C ILE A 12 7.04 9.51 -9.28
N ALA A 13 8.26 9.76 -9.75
CA ALA A 13 9.12 10.82 -9.19
C ALA A 13 8.45 12.19 -9.29
N ARG A 14 7.83 12.51 -10.44
CA ARG A 14 7.14 13.77 -10.64
C ARG A 14 5.90 13.93 -9.77
N ILE A 15 5.12 12.86 -9.60
CA ILE A 15 3.95 12.86 -8.70
C ILE A 15 4.42 13.07 -7.25
N SER A 16 5.44 12.35 -6.81
CA SER A 16 6.00 12.49 -5.45
C SER A 16 6.52 13.90 -5.19
N GLU A 17 7.17 14.53 -6.16
CA GLU A 17 7.63 15.91 -6.08
C GLU A 17 6.46 16.90 -5.89
N ILE A 18 5.41 16.77 -6.71
CA ILE A 18 4.20 17.61 -6.60
C ILE A 18 3.56 17.49 -5.22
N PHE A 19 3.42 16.27 -4.68
CA PHE A 19 2.86 16.07 -3.35
C PHE A 19 3.79 16.57 -2.24
N SER A 20 5.10 16.43 -2.42
CA SER A 20 6.08 17.02 -1.50
C SER A 20 5.97 18.55 -1.43
N ASP A 21 5.80 19.23 -2.57
CA ASP A 21 5.56 20.67 -2.63
C ASP A 21 4.25 21.09 -1.94
N LEU A 22 3.27 20.18 -1.87
CA LEU A 22 2.01 20.37 -1.13
C LEU A 22 2.12 20.01 0.36
N GLY A 23 3.30 19.60 0.84
CA GLY A 23 3.53 19.25 2.23
C GLY A 23 3.24 17.79 2.59
N PHE A 24 3.16 16.88 1.61
CA PHE A 24 3.00 15.45 1.85
C PHE A 24 4.37 14.76 1.90
N ASP A 25 4.57 13.92 2.90
CA ASP A 25 5.73 13.03 2.96
C ASP A 25 5.51 11.82 2.05
N THR A 26 6.46 11.52 1.17
CA THR A 26 6.42 10.29 0.39
C THR A 26 6.87 9.11 1.28
N VAL A 27 6.01 8.10 1.40
CA VAL A 27 6.27 6.90 2.19
C VAL A 27 6.24 5.65 1.32
N ASP A 28 7.08 4.68 1.66
CA ASP A 28 7.18 3.40 0.97
C ASP A 28 7.00 2.25 1.96
N GLY A 29 6.68 1.06 1.47
CA GLY A 29 6.47 -0.12 2.28
C GLY A 29 6.52 -1.45 1.53
N PRO A 30 6.34 -2.55 2.26
CA PRO A 30 6.55 -3.89 1.72
C PRO A 30 5.53 -4.23 0.62
N GLU A 31 6.02 -4.83 -0.47
CA GLU A 31 5.17 -5.45 -1.49
C GLU A 31 4.57 -6.78 -0.98
N LEU A 32 5.34 -7.51 -0.18
CA LEU A 32 4.86 -8.68 0.54
C LEU A 32 4.28 -8.25 1.87
N GLU A 33 2.97 -8.30 2.00
CA GLU A 33 2.24 -7.74 3.14
C GLU A 33 1.50 -8.82 3.93
N SER A 34 1.31 -8.59 5.22
CA SER A 34 0.43 -9.45 6.00
C SER A 34 -1.04 -9.22 5.63
N GLU A 35 -1.84 -10.27 5.70
CA GLU A 35 -3.29 -10.20 5.53
C GLU A 35 -3.92 -9.11 6.40
N TRP A 36 -3.39 -8.95 7.62
CA TRP A 36 -3.90 -7.95 8.55
C TRP A 36 -3.77 -6.51 8.01
N TYR A 37 -2.58 -6.10 7.55
CA TYR A 37 -2.38 -4.75 6.99
C TYR A 37 -3.03 -4.55 5.63
N ASN A 38 -3.16 -5.62 4.85
CA ASN A 38 -3.75 -5.52 3.52
C ASN A 38 -5.28 -5.47 3.57
N PHE A 39 -5.91 -6.03 4.61
CA PHE A 39 -7.36 -6.18 4.70
C PHE A 39 -7.95 -5.80 6.06
N ASP A 40 -7.59 -6.50 7.14
CA ASP A 40 -8.28 -6.37 8.43
C ASP A 40 -8.18 -4.95 9.01
N ALA A 41 -6.99 -4.36 8.98
CA ALA A 41 -6.74 -3.00 9.46
C ALA A 41 -7.44 -1.92 8.64
N LEU A 42 -7.84 -2.24 7.41
CA LEU A 42 -8.60 -1.37 6.51
C LEU A 42 -10.10 -1.68 6.52
N ASN A 43 -10.54 -2.50 7.48
CA ASN A 43 -11.94 -2.88 7.66
C ASN A 43 -12.55 -3.62 6.45
N VAL A 44 -11.75 -4.37 5.72
CA VAL A 44 -12.21 -5.30 4.68
C VAL A 44 -12.58 -6.62 5.36
N PRO A 45 -13.86 -7.05 5.37
CA PRO A 45 -14.29 -8.26 6.07
C PRO A 45 -13.74 -9.54 5.41
N LYS A 46 -13.74 -10.65 6.18
CA LYS A 46 -13.14 -11.92 5.72
C LYS A 46 -13.85 -12.55 4.52
N ASP A 47 -15.13 -12.29 4.36
CA ASP A 47 -15.98 -12.74 3.26
C ASP A 47 -16.04 -11.77 2.07
N HIS A 48 -15.22 -10.72 2.10
CA HIS A 48 -15.19 -9.75 1.01
C HIS A 48 -14.56 -10.36 -0.26
N PRO A 49 -15.17 -10.20 -1.45
CA PRO A 49 -14.67 -10.78 -2.70
C PRO A 49 -13.20 -10.44 -3.02
N ALA A 50 -12.73 -9.25 -2.65
CA ALA A 50 -11.32 -8.85 -2.85
C ALA A 50 -10.30 -9.75 -2.13
N ARG A 51 -10.72 -10.56 -1.16
CA ARG A 51 -9.87 -11.58 -0.51
C ARG A 51 -9.86 -12.91 -1.24
N ASP A 52 -10.67 -13.08 -2.27
CA ASP A 52 -10.70 -14.32 -3.05
C ASP A 52 -9.32 -14.57 -3.67
N MET A 53 -8.95 -15.84 -3.77
CA MET A 53 -7.72 -16.28 -4.45
C MET A 53 -7.72 -15.91 -5.95
N GLN A 54 -8.87 -15.61 -6.52
CA GLN A 54 -8.99 -15.12 -7.90
C GLN A 54 -8.52 -13.67 -8.04
N ASP A 55 -8.62 -12.85 -6.97
CA ASP A 55 -8.28 -11.43 -7.02
C ASP A 55 -6.98 -11.11 -6.27
N THR A 56 -6.52 -11.99 -5.37
CA THR A 56 -5.36 -11.77 -4.51
C THR A 56 -4.32 -12.88 -4.64
N PHE A 57 -3.05 -12.52 -4.78
CA PHE A 57 -1.93 -13.46 -4.72
C PHE A 57 -1.59 -13.80 -3.27
N TRP A 58 -2.08 -14.91 -2.80
CA TRP A 58 -1.74 -15.47 -1.48
C TRP A 58 -0.41 -16.21 -1.52
N ILE A 59 0.45 -15.98 -0.53
CA ILE A 59 1.73 -16.67 -0.41
C ILE A 59 1.53 -17.97 0.35
N LYS A 60 1.75 -19.07 -0.34
CA LYS A 60 1.59 -20.42 0.18
C LYS A 60 2.56 -20.68 1.34
N ASP A 61 2.08 -21.37 2.37
CA ASP A 61 2.88 -21.82 3.51
C ASP A 61 3.65 -20.74 4.28
N ARG A 62 3.32 -19.45 4.05
CA ARG A 62 3.88 -18.34 4.82
C ARG A 62 2.83 -17.75 5.73
N LYS A 63 3.08 -17.87 7.03
CA LYS A 63 2.24 -17.34 8.08
C LYS A 63 3.07 -16.50 9.05
N GLY A 64 2.41 -15.62 9.77
CA GLY A 64 3.01 -14.78 10.80
C GLY A 64 1.98 -14.46 11.87
N LEU A 65 2.34 -13.56 12.76
CA LEU A 65 1.41 -13.05 13.77
C LEU A 65 1.12 -11.57 13.51
N ASN A 66 -0.12 -11.17 13.70
CA ASN A 66 -0.49 -9.76 13.74
C ASN A 66 -0.15 -9.16 15.12
N LYS A 67 -0.45 -7.88 15.32
CA LYS A 67 -0.21 -7.18 16.60
C LYS A 67 -1.02 -7.69 17.79
N PHE A 68 -2.00 -8.55 17.55
CA PHE A 68 -2.84 -9.20 18.58
C PHE A 68 -2.42 -10.64 18.86
N ASN A 69 -1.27 -11.09 18.33
CA ASN A 69 -0.77 -12.47 18.38
C ASN A 69 -1.69 -13.51 17.68
N GLU A 70 -2.48 -13.06 16.70
CA GLU A 70 -3.30 -13.94 15.87
C GLU A 70 -2.54 -14.36 14.62
N GLU A 71 -2.66 -15.62 14.21
CA GLU A 71 -2.04 -16.12 12.99
C GLU A 71 -2.70 -15.49 11.75
N VAL A 72 -1.87 -14.95 10.86
CA VAL A 72 -2.30 -14.32 9.61
C VAL A 72 -1.47 -14.82 8.43
N GLY A 73 -2.10 -14.87 7.27
CA GLY A 73 -1.43 -15.15 6.00
C GLY A 73 -0.62 -13.95 5.47
N TYR A 74 0.06 -14.19 4.35
CA TYR A 74 0.75 -13.16 3.59
C TYR A 74 0.25 -13.12 2.16
N VAL A 75 0.22 -11.92 1.60
CA VAL A 75 -0.23 -11.64 0.23
C VAL A 75 0.76 -10.70 -0.47
N LEU A 76 0.75 -10.69 -1.79
CA LEU A 76 1.26 -9.52 -2.51
C LEU A 76 0.22 -8.41 -2.38
N ARG A 77 0.64 -7.23 -1.95
CA ARG A 77 -0.29 -6.12 -1.65
C ARG A 77 -1.14 -5.77 -2.86
N THR A 78 -2.44 -5.63 -2.64
CA THR A 78 -3.42 -5.33 -3.68
C THR A 78 -3.67 -3.83 -3.88
N HIS A 79 -3.12 -3.01 -2.99
CA HIS A 79 -3.17 -1.54 -2.96
C HIS A 79 -2.03 -1.00 -2.09
N THR A 80 -1.85 0.32 -2.05
CA THR A 80 -0.84 0.98 -1.21
C THR A 80 -1.40 1.50 0.12
N SER A 81 -2.68 1.26 0.43
CA SER A 81 -3.35 1.70 1.67
C SER A 81 -2.77 1.07 2.94
N ASN A 82 -2.06 -0.06 2.84
CA ASN A 82 -1.32 -0.66 3.96
C ASN A 82 -0.35 0.34 4.60
N MET A 83 0.22 1.25 3.81
CA MET A 83 1.13 2.28 4.30
C MET A 83 0.44 3.36 5.12
N GLN A 84 -0.84 3.62 4.87
CA GLN A 84 -1.63 4.54 5.70
C GLN A 84 -1.67 4.04 7.15
N ILE A 85 -2.00 2.76 7.35
CA ILE A 85 -2.06 2.16 8.69
C ILE A 85 -0.68 2.13 9.34
N ARG A 86 0.35 1.66 8.64
CA ARG A 86 1.73 1.58 9.14
C ARG A 86 2.24 2.96 9.56
N THR A 87 1.95 3.98 8.76
CA THR A 87 2.40 5.34 9.07
C THR A 87 1.64 5.95 10.24
N MET A 88 0.32 5.73 10.33
CA MET A 88 -0.46 6.18 11.49
C MET A 88 0.02 5.51 12.78
N GLU A 89 0.31 4.21 12.77
CA GLU A 89 0.88 3.50 13.93
C GLU A 89 2.23 4.10 14.35
N LYS A 90 3.11 4.34 13.37
CA LYS A 90 4.40 4.97 13.62
C LYS A 90 4.25 6.39 14.22
N TYR A 91 3.33 7.19 13.69
CA TYR A 91 3.03 8.52 14.21
C TYR A 91 2.64 8.49 15.69
N VAL A 92 1.74 7.55 16.05
CA VAL A 92 1.32 7.38 17.46
C VAL A 92 2.48 6.90 18.33
N GLN A 93 3.28 5.94 17.87
CA GLN A 93 4.44 5.42 18.61
C GLN A 93 5.50 6.50 18.86
N GLU A 94 5.77 7.34 17.87
CA GLU A 94 6.74 8.43 17.92
C GLU A 94 6.17 9.69 18.58
N LYS A 95 4.90 9.70 18.98
CA LYS A 95 4.18 10.85 19.56
C LYS A 95 4.29 12.11 18.69
N ARG A 96 4.23 11.93 17.37
CA ARG A 96 4.28 13.04 16.42
C ARG A 96 2.99 13.84 16.45
N GLU A 97 3.12 15.14 16.18
CA GLU A 97 1.97 16.04 16.09
C GLU A 97 1.31 15.99 14.72
N PHE A 98 -0.02 16.20 14.69
CA PHE A 98 -0.76 16.35 13.44
C PHE A 98 -0.57 17.74 12.83
N PRO A 99 -0.74 17.93 11.52
CA PRO A 99 -1.32 16.96 10.59
C PRO A 99 -0.36 15.85 10.15
N LEU A 100 -0.93 14.70 9.82
CA LEU A 100 -0.29 13.66 9.04
C LEU A 100 -0.69 13.84 7.57
N ALA A 101 0.26 14.03 6.69
CA ALA A 101 0.04 14.13 5.25
C ALA A 101 1.05 13.21 4.53
N ILE A 102 0.57 12.18 3.87
CA ILE A 102 1.42 11.20 3.20
C ILE A 102 0.93 10.88 1.78
N CYS A 103 1.90 10.60 0.90
CA CYS A 103 1.72 10.09 -0.45
C CYS A 103 2.42 8.73 -0.53
N CYS A 104 1.69 7.71 -0.98
CA CYS A 104 2.16 6.33 -1.05
C CYS A 104 2.17 5.83 -2.49
N PRO A 105 3.18 6.13 -3.30
CA PRO A 105 3.35 5.51 -4.60
C PRO A 105 3.88 4.08 -4.43
N GLY A 106 3.42 3.15 -5.25
CA GLY A 106 3.97 1.80 -5.18
C GLY A 106 3.37 0.82 -6.16
N LYS A 107 4.08 -0.28 -6.32
CA LYS A 107 3.66 -1.42 -7.12
C LYS A 107 2.64 -2.22 -6.33
N VAL A 108 1.59 -2.67 -7.01
CA VAL A 108 0.51 -3.49 -6.46
C VAL A 108 0.21 -4.66 -7.39
N PHE A 109 -0.46 -5.68 -6.86
CA PHE A 109 -0.64 -6.95 -7.55
C PHE A 109 -2.08 -7.43 -7.42
N ARG A 110 -2.68 -7.86 -8.53
CA ARG A 110 -4.00 -8.47 -8.54
C ARG A 110 -4.00 -9.69 -9.43
N ASN A 111 -4.59 -10.76 -8.91
CA ASN A 111 -4.67 -12.05 -9.62
C ASN A 111 -5.92 -12.08 -10.52
N GLU A 112 -6.08 -11.06 -11.36
CA GLU A 112 -7.15 -11.00 -12.34
C GLU A 112 -6.72 -11.66 -13.65
N ALA A 113 -7.69 -12.09 -14.47
CA ALA A 113 -7.39 -12.56 -15.83
C ALA A 113 -6.72 -11.43 -16.62
N THR A 114 -5.51 -11.70 -17.12
CA THR A 114 -4.74 -10.72 -17.88
C THR A 114 -5.39 -10.53 -19.26
N ASP A 115 -5.75 -9.30 -19.59
CA ASP A 115 -6.26 -8.90 -20.91
C ASP A 115 -5.61 -7.58 -21.36
N ALA A 116 -6.15 -6.96 -22.40
CA ALA A 116 -5.61 -5.70 -22.96
C ALA A 116 -5.68 -4.51 -21.99
N THR A 117 -6.45 -4.61 -20.89
CA THR A 117 -6.71 -3.54 -19.93
C THR A 117 -6.36 -3.90 -18.48
N HIS A 118 -6.07 -5.19 -18.20
CA HIS A 118 -5.76 -5.71 -16.87
C HIS A 118 -4.38 -6.37 -16.86
N GLU A 119 -3.50 -5.86 -16.03
CA GLU A 119 -2.20 -6.45 -15.72
C GLU A 119 -2.18 -6.95 -14.28
N ALA A 120 -1.53 -8.10 -14.05
CA ALA A 120 -1.34 -8.66 -12.72
C ALA A 120 -0.48 -7.78 -11.80
N GLN A 121 0.28 -6.86 -12.38
CA GLN A 121 1.15 -5.91 -11.69
C GLN A 121 0.98 -4.51 -12.28
N PHE A 122 0.66 -3.53 -11.45
CA PHE A 122 0.57 -2.13 -11.85
C PHE A 122 1.01 -1.21 -10.72
N HIS A 123 0.97 0.10 -10.94
CA HIS A 123 1.34 1.09 -9.93
C HIS A 123 0.11 1.87 -9.47
N GLN A 124 0.06 2.13 -8.16
CA GLN A 124 -0.91 3.03 -7.55
C GLN A 124 -0.18 4.17 -6.83
N VAL A 125 -0.86 5.28 -6.71
CA VAL A 125 -0.49 6.38 -5.81
C VAL A 125 -1.70 6.69 -4.96
N GLU A 126 -1.56 6.55 -3.67
CA GLU A 126 -2.59 6.92 -2.71
C GLU A 126 -2.11 8.06 -1.81
N MET A 127 -3.04 8.81 -1.27
CA MET A 127 -2.78 9.91 -0.36
C MET A 127 -3.64 9.78 0.87
N LEU A 128 -3.10 10.21 2.01
CA LEU A 128 -3.84 10.36 3.25
C LEU A 128 -3.48 11.68 3.89
N TYR A 129 -4.49 12.43 4.28
CA TYR A 129 -4.36 13.59 5.15
C TYR A 129 -5.22 13.38 6.40
N VAL A 130 -4.61 13.55 7.57
CA VAL A 130 -5.30 13.50 8.86
C VAL A 130 -4.93 14.75 9.64
N GLY A 131 -5.91 15.58 9.94
CA GLY A 131 -5.72 16.84 10.65
C GLY A 131 -7.02 17.35 11.26
N LYS A 132 -6.92 18.46 12.02
CA LYS A 132 -8.11 19.22 12.41
C LYS A 132 -8.65 19.92 11.17
N ASP A 133 -9.96 19.92 11.01
CA ASP A 133 -10.63 20.62 9.91
C ASP A 133 -10.25 20.11 8.50
N ALA A 134 -9.98 18.78 8.38
CA ALA A 134 -9.70 18.12 7.12
C ALA A 134 -10.99 17.82 6.34
#